data_1d23e7787463590cec8810f2089b7cff
#
_entry.id   1d23e7787463590cec8810f2089b7cff
#
_cell.length_a   1.000
_cell.length_b   1.000
_cell.length_c   1.000
_cell.angle_alpha   90.00
_cell.angle_beta   90.00
_cell.angle_gamma   90.00
#
_symmetry.space_group_name_H-M   'P 1'
#
loop_
_entity.id
_entity.type
_entity.pdbx_description
1 polymer ?
#
loop_
_entity_poly.entity_id
_entity_poly.type
_entity_poly.pdbx_seq_one_letter_code
_entity_poly.pdbx_strand_id
1 'polypeptide(L)'
;RVVRHGRLLGINRPFLVTMGQAAIELLQGAHPGVVERRDVIVAELQREEARFLETLERGEKLLAEVLESKPKQISGVQAFELYDTYGFPLELTQEIAEEQGLTVDLAGFETAMEEQRQRAKAAAVSIDLTLQDAIEQVAADQQATSFRGYDALEQPSCVQALVVNGEPATTASAGDAVQILLDTTPFYGEGGGQVGDRGVLSGDDLIVTIVSVSRSRDVFVHAGRIERGRLALGDTVTARVDPACRRRAQANHTATHLLQAALKQVVDPGIGQAGSLVDFDRLRFDFHCAKAVTADQLVQIEALINGWIAEAHGLEVQEMAIDQAKAAGAVAMFGEKYADVVRVVDVPGVSMELCGGTHVANTAEIGLFKIVAESGVAAGIRRIEAVAGASVLAYLNERDAVVKQLGDRFKVQPAEIVDRVVALQEELKATGKALAAAQSELAVAKAGALASKAQAVGDFQLLVERLDGVDGAGMQGAAQSLVGQLGDAAAVVIGGLPDPDDQGKVILVAAFGKNVIAAKQQAGTFIGVIAKICGGGGGGRPNLAQAGGRDGAALDGALDQARTQLNAALESD
;
A
#
# COMPACT_ATOMS: atom_id res chain seq x y z
N ARG A 1 -23.07 -5.80 -14.62
CA ARG A 1 -23.95 -6.64 -15.50
C ARG A 1 -24.59 -5.81 -16.62
N VAL A 2 -25.35 -4.74 -16.33
CA VAL A 2 -26.06 -3.92 -17.36
C VAL A 2 -25.13 -3.49 -18.49
N VAL A 3 -23.94 -2.94 -18.20
CA VAL A 3 -22.97 -2.49 -19.21
C VAL A 3 -22.47 -3.65 -20.07
N ARG A 4 -22.16 -4.81 -19.47
CA ARG A 4 -21.74 -6.00 -20.21
C ARG A 4 -22.84 -6.49 -21.17
N HIS A 5 -24.06 -6.63 -20.65
CA HIS A 5 -25.19 -7.05 -21.53
C HIS A 5 -25.47 -6.04 -22.64
N GLY A 6 -25.31 -4.74 -22.38
CA GLY A 6 -25.37 -3.73 -23.42
C GLY A 6 -24.34 -3.97 -24.52
N ARG A 7 -23.08 -4.29 -24.17
CA ARG A 7 -22.03 -4.66 -25.14
C ARG A 7 -22.37 -5.91 -25.94
N LEU A 8 -22.87 -6.97 -25.28
CA LEU A 8 -23.31 -8.19 -25.96
C LEU A 8 -24.44 -7.93 -26.97
N LEU A 9 -25.28 -6.92 -26.70
CA LEU A 9 -26.32 -6.43 -27.60
C LEU A 9 -25.82 -5.46 -28.69
N GLY A 10 -24.50 -5.21 -28.74
CA GLY A 10 -23.87 -4.34 -29.72
C GLY A 10 -23.87 -2.85 -29.38
N ILE A 11 -24.18 -2.47 -28.13
CA ILE A 11 -24.11 -1.07 -27.68
C ILE A 11 -22.65 -0.73 -27.31
N ASN A 12 -21.92 -0.14 -28.24
CA ASN A 12 -20.51 0.20 -28.08
C ASN A 12 -20.26 1.66 -27.61
N ARG A 13 -21.28 2.30 -27.04
CA ARG A 13 -21.19 3.68 -26.50
C ARG A 13 -21.70 3.69 -25.06
N PRO A 14 -21.27 4.66 -24.23
CA PRO A 14 -21.86 4.84 -22.90
C PRO A 14 -23.38 5.07 -22.98
N PHE A 15 -24.14 4.40 -22.11
CA PHE A 15 -25.62 4.44 -22.13
C PHE A 15 -26.27 4.49 -20.76
N LEU A 16 -25.52 4.24 -19.66
CA LEU A 16 -26.08 4.27 -18.30
C LEU A 16 -26.66 5.62 -17.93
N VAL A 17 -26.07 6.71 -18.40
CA VAL A 17 -26.62 8.07 -18.21
C VAL A 17 -28.01 8.20 -18.78
N THR A 18 -28.23 7.70 -20.00
CA THR A 18 -29.57 7.74 -20.64
C THR A 18 -30.58 6.92 -19.87
N MET A 19 -30.19 5.74 -19.38
CA MET A 19 -31.04 4.89 -18.54
C MET A 19 -31.34 5.55 -17.19
N GLY A 20 -30.32 6.16 -16.56
CA GLY A 20 -30.45 6.89 -15.31
C GLY A 20 -31.41 8.07 -15.42
N GLN A 21 -31.33 8.84 -16.48
CA GLN A 21 -32.24 9.96 -16.74
C GLN A 21 -33.70 9.48 -16.89
N ALA A 22 -33.92 8.40 -17.64
CA ALA A 22 -35.26 7.80 -17.78
C ALA A 22 -35.77 7.26 -16.42
N ALA A 23 -34.91 6.67 -15.60
CA ALA A 23 -35.28 6.21 -14.27
C ALA A 23 -35.65 7.38 -13.32
N ILE A 24 -34.92 8.50 -13.36
CA ILE A 24 -35.24 9.71 -12.62
C ILE A 24 -36.63 10.25 -13.01
N GLU A 25 -36.93 10.29 -14.32
CA GLU A 25 -38.24 10.73 -14.82
C GLU A 25 -39.39 9.83 -14.34
N LEU A 26 -39.15 8.53 -14.26
CA LEU A 26 -40.15 7.58 -13.74
C LEU A 26 -40.37 7.71 -12.24
N LEU A 27 -39.29 7.97 -11.48
CA LEU A 27 -39.31 7.96 -10.01
C LEU A 27 -39.63 9.32 -9.38
N GLN A 28 -39.61 10.42 -10.14
CA GLN A 28 -39.77 11.78 -9.63
C GLN A 28 -41.02 11.99 -8.80
N GLY A 29 -42.13 11.32 -9.11
CA GLY A 29 -43.40 11.46 -8.38
C GLY A 29 -43.38 10.79 -7.00
N ALA A 30 -42.66 9.68 -6.86
CA ALA A 30 -42.55 8.93 -5.60
C ALA A 30 -41.35 9.35 -4.75
N HIS A 31 -40.31 9.87 -5.40
CA HIS A 31 -39.04 10.24 -4.78
C HIS A 31 -38.53 11.60 -5.31
N PRO A 32 -39.09 12.74 -4.86
CA PRO A 32 -38.71 14.08 -5.38
C PRO A 32 -37.20 14.37 -5.27
N GLY A 33 -36.53 13.89 -4.23
CA GLY A 33 -35.10 14.10 -4.01
C GLY A 33 -34.18 13.55 -5.10
N VAL A 34 -34.66 12.65 -6.01
CA VAL A 34 -33.85 12.21 -7.16
C VAL A 34 -33.73 13.31 -8.22
N VAL A 35 -34.73 14.21 -8.30
CA VAL A 35 -34.72 15.35 -9.23
C VAL A 35 -33.71 16.40 -8.76
N GLU A 36 -33.70 16.69 -7.47
CA GLU A 36 -32.76 17.66 -6.86
C GLU A 36 -31.31 17.22 -7.02
N ARG A 37 -31.06 15.90 -7.06
CA ARG A 37 -29.72 15.31 -7.20
C ARG A 37 -29.42 14.82 -8.61
N ARG A 38 -30.22 15.20 -9.60
CA ARG A 38 -30.11 14.71 -10.98
C ARG A 38 -28.70 14.83 -11.54
N ASP A 39 -28.08 16.00 -11.42
CA ASP A 39 -26.75 16.25 -12.00
C ASP A 39 -25.65 15.43 -11.32
N VAL A 40 -25.76 15.24 -10.02
CA VAL A 40 -24.84 14.39 -9.24
C VAL A 40 -25.00 12.93 -9.64
N ILE A 41 -26.25 12.43 -9.75
CA ILE A 41 -26.54 11.05 -10.18
C ILE A 41 -26.01 10.80 -11.60
N VAL A 42 -26.23 11.72 -12.53
CA VAL A 42 -25.77 11.61 -13.92
C VAL A 42 -24.24 11.59 -13.98
N ALA A 43 -23.57 12.49 -13.26
CA ALA A 43 -22.11 12.55 -13.21
C ALA A 43 -21.51 11.26 -12.63
N GLU A 44 -22.15 10.69 -11.61
CA GLU A 44 -21.71 9.45 -10.98
C GLU A 44 -21.89 8.24 -11.92
N LEU A 45 -23.06 8.12 -12.57
CA LEU A 45 -23.31 7.07 -13.55
C LEU A 45 -22.31 7.11 -14.71
N GLN A 46 -22.00 8.30 -15.20
CA GLN A 46 -21.02 8.48 -16.28
C GLN A 46 -19.62 8.03 -15.85
N ARG A 47 -19.22 8.36 -14.62
CA ARG A 47 -17.92 8.01 -14.04
C ARG A 47 -17.80 6.51 -13.81
N GLU A 48 -18.82 5.90 -13.20
CA GLU A 48 -18.83 4.47 -12.91
C GLU A 48 -18.88 3.64 -14.21
N GLU A 49 -19.64 4.08 -15.23
CA GLU A 49 -19.67 3.41 -16.52
C GLU A 49 -18.28 3.41 -17.18
N ALA A 50 -17.62 4.58 -17.24
CA ALA A 50 -16.28 4.69 -17.81
C ALA A 50 -15.27 3.80 -17.09
N ARG A 51 -15.27 3.83 -15.76
CA ARG A 51 -14.39 3.01 -14.92
C ARG A 51 -14.64 1.52 -15.08
N PHE A 52 -15.92 1.13 -15.13
CA PHE A 52 -16.29 -0.28 -15.32
C PHE A 52 -15.86 -0.78 -16.70
N LEU A 53 -15.95 0.05 -17.73
CA LEU A 53 -15.48 -0.29 -19.08
C LEU A 53 -13.97 -0.57 -19.11
N GLU A 54 -13.16 0.24 -18.42
CA GLU A 54 -11.71 0.00 -18.29
C GLU A 54 -11.42 -1.31 -17.54
N THR A 55 -12.15 -1.57 -16.46
CA THR A 55 -12.03 -2.82 -15.69
C THR A 55 -12.42 -4.02 -16.53
N LEU A 56 -13.51 -3.91 -17.28
CA LEU A 56 -14.01 -4.96 -18.15
C LEU A 56 -13.00 -5.29 -19.28
N GLU A 57 -12.48 -4.29 -19.97
CA GLU A 57 -11.48 -4.47 -21.04
C GLU A 57 -10.19 -5.12 -20.52
N ARG A 58 -9.71 -4.67 -19.36
CA ARG A 58 -8.52 -5.26 -18.73
C ARG A 58 -8.76 -6.69 -18.27
N GLY A 59 -9.89 -6.95 -17.60
CA GLY A 59 -10.25 -8.27 -17.09
C GLY A 59 -10.50 -9.28 -18.23
N GLU A 60 -11.20 -8.88 -19.29
CA GLU A 60 -11.41 -9.72 -20.49
C GLU A 60 -10.09 -10.08 -21.17
N LYS A 61 -9.14 -9.14 -21.26
CA LYS A 61 -7.81 -9.40 -21.83
C LYS A 61 -7.02 -10.41 -20.99
N LEU A 62 -6.96 -10.24 -19.68
CA LEU A 62 -6.27 -11.15 -18.77
C LEU A 62 -6.90 -12.54 -18.76
N LEU A 63 -8.24 -12.58 -18.78
CA LEU A 63 -8.97 -13.84 -18.87
C LEU A 63 -8.71 -14.54 -20.21
N ALA A 64 -8.61 -13.80 -21.31
CA ALA A 64 -8.25 -14.36 -22.62
C ALA A 64 -6.84 -15.00 -22.58
N GLU A 65 -5.86 -14.37 -21.92
CA GLU A 65 -4.52 -14.94 -21.74
C GLU A 65 -4.56 -16.27 -20.94
N VAL A 66 -5.40 -16.35 -19.90
CA VAL A 66 -5.63 -17.60 -19.15
C VAL A 66 -6.26 -18.66 -20.06
N LEU A 67 -7.23 -18.29 -20.90
CA LEU A 67 -7.95 -19.19 -21.80
C LEU A 67 -7.07 -19.71 -22.97
N GLU A 68 -6.05 -18.97 -23.40
CA GLU A 68 -5.08 -19.42 -24.42
C GLU A 68 -4.38 -20.73 -24.02
N SER A 69 -4.17 -20.94 -22.72
CA SER A 69 -3.59 -22.19 -22.19
C SER A 69 -4.54 -23.39 -22.27
N LYS A 70 -5.79 -23.21 -22.72
CA LYS A 70 -6.86 -24.22 -22.80
C LYS A 70 -7.02 -25.03 -21.51
N PRO A 71 -7.19 -24.38 -20.36
CA PRO A 71 -7.38 -25.08 -19.10
C PRO A 71 -8.71 -25.87 -19.14
N LYS A 72 -8.82 -26.93 -18.35
CA LYS A 72 -10.11 -27.61 -18.15
C LYS A 72 -11.03 -26.83 -17.21
N GLN A 73 -10.45 -26.03 -16.34
CA GLN A 73 -11.12 -25.23 -15.33
C GLN A 73 -10.23 -24.02 -15.01
N ILE A 74 -10.80 -22.85 -14.74
CA ILE A 74 -10.09 -21.69 -14.21
C ILE A 74 -9.86 -21.94 -12.72
N SER A 75 -8.61 -21.86 -12.27
CA SER A 75 -8.27 -22.10 -10.86
C SER A 75 -8.81 -21.00 -9.94
N GLY A 76 -9.09 -21.34 -8.68
CA GLY A 76 -9.56 -20.38 -7.68
C GLY A 76 -8.57 -19.24 -7.44
N VAL A 77 -7.26 -19.52 -7.52
CA VAL A 77 -6.20 -18.50 -7.39
C VAL A 77 -6.24 -17.49 -8.54
N GLN A 78 -6.42 -17.94 -9.79
CA GLN A 78 -6.55 -17.06 -10.95
C GLN A 78 -7.81 -16.20 -10.89
N ALA A 79 -8.94 -16.80 -10.48
CA ALA A 79 -10.19 -16.07 -10.29
C ALA A 79 -10.08 -15.05 -9.16
N PHE A 80 -9.36 -15.38 -8.08
CA PHE A 80 -9.06 -14.47 -6.98
C PHE A 80 -8.15 -13.31 -7.40
N GLU A 81 -7.12 -13.56 -8.18
CA GLU A 81 -6.24 -12.52 -8.72
C GLU A 81 -7.00 -11.53 -9.60
N LEU A 82 -7.88 -12.02 -10.48
CA LEU A 82 -8.76 -11.17 -11.29
C LEU A 82 -9.67 -10.30 -10.41
N TYR A 83 -10.19 -10.85 -9.32
CA TYR A 83 -11.07 -10.15 -8.40
C TYR A 83 -10.33 -9.14 -7.52
N ASP A 84 -9.29 -9.58 -6.80
CA ASP A 84 -8.60 -8.80 -5.77
C ASP A 84 -7.66 -7.73 -6.36
N THR A 85 -6.88 -8.10 -7.39
CA THR A 85 -5.86 -7.22 -7.98
C THR A 85 -6.44 -6.32 -9.07
N TYR A 86 -7.33 -6.86 -9.89
CA TYR A 86 -7.84 -6.15 -11.06
C TYR A 86 -9.28 -5.65 -10.92
N GLY A 87 -9.96 -5.99 -9.82
CA GLY A 87 -11.34 -5.58 -9.57
C GLY A 87 -12.36 -6.22 -10.51
N PHE A 88 -12.02 -7.33 -11.17
CA PHE A 88 -12.90 -8.01 -12.13
C PHE A 88 -13.85 -8.94 -11.36
N PRO A 89 -15.18 -8.71 -11.39
CA PRO A 89 -16.12 -9.47 -10.58
C PRO A 89 -16.10 -10.98 -10.88
N LEU A 90 -16.16 -11.81 -9.82
CA LEU A 90 -16.18 -13.27 -9.94
C LEU A 90 -17.29 -13.77 -10.84
N GLU A 91 -18.48 -13.17 -10.74
CA GLU A 91 -19.64 -13.54 -11.54
C GLU A 91 -19.39 -13.32 -13.05
N LEU A 92 -18.59 -12.29 -13.42
CA LEU A 92 -18.22 -12.09 -14.82
C LEU A 92 -17.19 -13.12 -15.27
N THR A 93 -16.25 -13.50 -14.40
CA THR A 93 -15.30 -14.58 -14.67
C THR A 93 -16.05 -15.90 -14.91
N GLN A 94 -17.08 -16.19 -14.10
CA GLN A 94 -17.92 -17.38 -14.28
C GLN A 94 -18.71 -17.35 -15.60
N GLU A 95 -19.39 -16.23 -15.89
CA GLU A 95 -20.19 -16.09 -17.11
C GLU A 95 -19.33 -16.27 -18.38
N ILE A 96 -18.12 -15.66 -18.41
CA ILE A 96 -17.21 -15.78 -19.58
C ILE A 96 -16.63 -17.20 -19.66
N ALA A 97 -16.32 -17.84 -18.53
CA ALA A 97 -15.86 -19.23 -18.50
C ALA A 97 -16.95 -20.18 -19.04
N GLU A 98 -18.21 -20.02 -18.62
CA GLU A 98 -19.34 -20.80 -19.09
C GLU A 98 -19.59 -20.64 -20.59
N GLU A 99 -19.46 -19.43 -21.15
CA GLU A 99 -19.53 -19.17 -22.59
C GLU A 99 -18.48 -19.96 -23.39
N GLN A 100 -17.34 -20.27 -22.75
CA GLN A 100 -16.25 -21.07 -23.34
C GLN A 100 -16.33 -22.57 -22.95
N GLY A 101 -17.41 -23.00 -22.28
CA GLY A 101 -17.58 -24.37 -21.82
C GLY A 101 -16.69 -24.78 -20.65
N LEU A 102 -16.21 -23.81 -19.88
CA LEU A 102 -15.33 -24.02 -18.73
C LEU A 102 -16.07 -23.74 -17.41
N THR A 103 -15.50 -24.23 -16.32
CA THR A 103 -15.95 -23.93 -14.96
C THR A 103 -14.89 -23.14 -14.20
N VAL A 104 -15.28 -22.48 -13.10
CA VAL A 104 -14.38 -21.82 -12.16
C VAL A 104 -14.32 -22.61 -10.86
N ASP A 105 -13.14 -22.77 -10.29
CA ASP A 105 -12.94 -23.40 -8.98
C ASP A 105 -13.34 -22.43 -7.87
N LEU A 106 -14.61 -22.48 -7.47
CA LEU A 106 -15.17 -21.62 -6.43
C LEU A 106 -14.61 -21.95 -5.04
N ALA A 107 -14.35 -23.23 -4.76
CA ALA A 107 -13.80 -23.63 -3.47
C ALA A 107 -12.37 -23.09 -3.28
N GLY A 108 -11.55 -23.14 -4.32
CA GLY A 108 -10.22 -22.53 -4.33
C GLY A 108 -10.27 -21.01 -4.24
N PHE A 109 -11.26 -20.35 -4.87
CA PHE A 109 -11.48 -18.91 -4.72
C PHE A 109 -11.86 -18.53 -3.29
N GLU A 110 -12.79 -19.24 -2.64
CA GLU A 110 -13.19 -19.00 -1.26
C GLU A 110 -12.01 -19.21 -0.29
N THR A 111 -11.18 -20.21 -0.55
CA THR A 111 -9.95 -20.46 0.24
C THR A 111 -9.01 -19.27 0.14
N ALA A 112 -8.72 -18.76 -1.06
CA ALA A 112 -7.86 -17.60 -1.27
C ALA A 112 -8.43 -16.31 -0.63
N MET A 113 -9.76 -16.13 -0.68
CA MET A 113 -10.47 -15.03 0.00
C MET A 113 -10.35 -15.13 1.52
N GLU A 114 -10.47 -16.35 2.09
CA GLU A 114 -10.33 -16.55 3.53
C GLU A 114 -8.89 -16.32 4.00
N GLU A 115 -7.90 -16.76 3.23
CA GLU A 115 -6.48 -16.47 3.51
C GLU A 115 -6.19 -14.96 3.50
N GLN A 116 -6.80 -14.21 2.59
CA GLN A 116 -6.69 -12.75 2.57
C GLN A 116 -7.35 -12.13 3.81
N ARG A 117 -8.56 -12.59 4.18
CA ARG A 117 -9.25 -12.13 5.40
C ARG A 117 -8.44 -12.44 6.66
N GLN A 118 -7.81 -13.62 6.73
CA GLN A 118 -6.97 -14.00 7.87
C GLN A 118 -5.70 -13.14 7.95
N ARG A 119 -5.06 -12.83 6.82
CA ARG A 119 -3.93 -11.87 6.76
C ARG A 119 -4.34 -10.47 7.21
N ALA A 120 -5.51 -10.00 6.80
CA ALA A 120 -6.06 -8.72 7.25
C ALA A 120 -6.42 -8.75 8.75
N LYS A 121 -6.98 -9.87 9.26
CA LYS A 121 -7.26 -10.08 10.69
C LYS A 121 -5.99 -10.19 11.54
N ALA A 122 -4.95 -10.87 11.06
CA ALA A 122 -3.68 -10.99 11.78
C ALA A 122 -2.93 -9.65 11.90
N ALA A 123 -3.21 -8.71 10.99
CA ALA A 123 -2.74 -7.32 11.08
C ALA A 123 -3.60 -6.45 12.02
N ALA A 124 -4.82 -6.90 12.39
CA ALA A 124 -5.66 -6.27 13.40
C ALA A 124 -5.44 -6.97 14.76
N VAL A 125 -5.34 -6.19 15.82
CA VAL A 125 -5.19 -6.72 17.19
C VAL A 125 -6.33 -7.70 17.47
N SER A 126 -6.02 -8.96 17.82
CA SER A 126 -7.02 -9.98 18.13
C SER A 126 -7.78 -9.60 19.40
N ILE A 127 -9.06 -9.31 19.28
CA ILE A 127 -9.98 -9.24 20.42
C ILE A 127 -10.27 -10.67 20.83
N ASP A 128 -10.00 -11.00 22.09
CA ASP A 128 -10.31 -12.33 22.66
C ASP A 128 -11.83 -12.45 22.79
N LEU A 129 -12.45 -13.26 21.94
CA LEU A 129 -13.90 -13.44 21.87
C LEU A 129 -14.49 -14.04 23.17
N THR A 130 -13.72 -14.81 23.92
CA THR A 130 -14.14 -15.41 25.21
C THR A 130 -14.32 -14.35 26.29
N LEU A 131 -13.48 -13.30 26.27
CA LEU A 131 -13.61 -12.15 27.17
C LEU A 131 -14.84 -11.30 26.86
N GLN A 132 -15.25 -11.25 25.59
CA GLN A 132 -16.39 -10.47 25.14
C GLN A 132 -17.72 -11.10 25.59
N ASP A 133 -17.86 -12.43 25.54
CA ASP A 133 -19.06 -13.14 25.95
C ASP A 133 -19.37 -12.99 27.44
N ALA A 134 -18.36 -13.06 28.30
CA ALA A 134 -18.51 -12.92 29.76
C ALA A 134 -18.98 -11.51 30.15
N ILE A 135 -18.39 -10.48 29.54
CA ILE A 135 -18.76 -9.08 29.83
C ILE A 135 -20.14 -8.74 29.28
N GLU A 136 -20.54 -9.29 28.13
CA GLU A 136 -21.89 -9.07 27.58
C GLU A 136 -22.98 -9.69 28.45
N GLN A 137 -22.74 -10.85 29.05
CA GLN A 137 -23.67 -11.48 29.99
C GLN A 137 -23.82 -10.62 31.26
N VAL A 138 -22.70 -10.17 31.83
CA VAL A 138 -22.73 -9.32 33.05
C VAL A 138 -23.38 -7.97 32.76
N ALA A 139 -23.10 -7.38 31.59
CA ALA A 139 -23.66 -6.10 31.17
C ALA A 139 -25.18 -6.13 30.95
N ALA A 140 -25.73 -7.30 30.58
CA ALA A 140 -27.17 -7.47 30.30
C ALA A 140 -28.04 -7.22 31.55
N ASP A 141 -27.52 -7.51 32.74
CA ASP A 141 -28.23 -7.40 34.03
C ASP A 141 -27.96 -6.07 34.77
N GLN A 142 -27.12 -5.19 34.19
CA GLN A 142 -26.76 -3.92 34.83
C GLN A 142 -27.62 -2.76 34.35
N GLN A 143 -27.73 -1.74 35.21
CA GLN A 143 -28.32 -0.45 34.85
C GLN A 143 -27.38 0.33 33.93
N ALA A 144 -27.94 1.22 33.10
CA ALA A 144 -27.16 2.09 32.23
C ALA A 144 -26.15 2.92 33.02
N THR A 145 -24.92 3.00 32.55
CA THR A 145 -23.88 3.84 33.15
C THR A 145 -24.16 5.33 32.85
N SER A 146 -24.15 6.17 33.89
CA SER A 146 -24.27 7.62 33.71
C SER A 146 -22.93 8.20 33.24
N PHE A 147 -22.84 8.66 31.98
CA PHE A 147 -21.65 9.30 31.45
C PHE A 147 -21.57 10.78 31.87
N ARG A 148 -20.45 11.17 32.48
CA ARG A 148 -20.18 12.56 32.96
C ARG A 148 -18.95 13.18 32.31
N GLY A 149 -18.34 12.50 31.34
CA GLY A 149 -17.07 12.88 30.76
C GLY A 149 -17.07 14.05 29.80
N TYR A 150 -18.23 14.69 29.55
CA TYR A 150 -18.26 15.98 28.85
C TYR A 150 -17.85 17.13 29.77
N ASP A 151 -18.21 17.04 31.07
CA ASP A 151 -18.07 18.13 32.03
C ASP A 151 -16.94 17.88 33.04
N ALA A 152 -16.61 16.63 33.30
CA ALA A 152 -15.65 16.23 34.33
C ALA A 152 -14.63 15.19 33.84
N LEU A 153 -13.40 15.32 34.33
CA LEU A 153 -12.32 14.33 34.13
C LEU A 153 -12.14 13.42 35.35
N GLU A 154 -12.78 13.73 36.45
CA GLU A 154 -12.72 12.98 37.70
C GLU A 154 -14.11 12.86 38.32
N GLN A 155 -14.48 11.66 38.77
CA GLN A 155 -15.79 11.37 39.31
C GLN A 155 -15.69 10.24 40.36
N PRO A 156 -16.32 10.39 41.55
CA PRO A 156 -16.60 9.26 42.44
C PRO A 156 -17.57 8.30 41.72
N SER A 157 -17.28 7.00 41.79
CA SER A 157 -18.04 5.98 41.07
C SER A 157 -18.14 4.71 41.87
N CYS A 158 -19.28 4.02 41.79
CA CYS A 158 -19.49 2.73 42.49
C CYS A 158 -19.28 1.57 41.48
N VAL A 159 -18.55 0.52 41.93
CA VAL A 159 -18.33 -0.69 41.14
C VAL A 159 -19.61 -1.53 41.11
N GLN A 160 -20.23 -1.63 39.94
CA GLN A 160 -21.47 -2.38 39.71
C GLN A 160 -21.24 -3.83 39.32
N ALA A 161 -20.15 -4.08 38.58
CA ALA A 161 -19.77 -5.44 38.19
C ALA A 161 -18.25 -5.54 37.94
N LEU A 162 -17.75 -6.75 38.09
CA LEU A 162 -16.33 -7.05 37.92
C LEU A 162 -16.15 -8.38 37.18
N VAL A 163 -15.31 -8.38 36.17
CA VAL A 163 -14.85 -9.58 35.47
C VAL A 163 -13.33 -9.64 35.64
N VAL A 164 -12.83 -10.78 36.07
CA VAL A 164 -11.41 -11.03 36.35
C VAL A 164 -10.94 -12.18 35.49
N ASN A 165 -9.92 -11.94 34.68
CA ASN A 165 -9.36 -12.95 33.77
C ASN A 165 -10.42 -13.65 32.89
N GLY A 166 -11.50 -12.93 32.52
CA GLY A 166 -12.58 -13.43 31.66
C GLY A 166 -13.75 -14.09 32.40
N GLU A 167 -13.76 -14.13 33.73
CA GLU A 167 -14.84 -14.71 34.53
C GLU A 167 -15.48 -13.68 35.48
N PRO A 168 -16.82 -13.66 35.65
CA PRO A 168 -17.46 -12.83 36.65
C PRO A 168 -16.93 -13.06 38.05
N ALA A 169 -16.62 -11.99 38.76
CA ALA A 169 -16.03 -12.06 40.09
C ALA A 169 -16.62 -11.01 41.02
N THR A 170 -16.50 -11.25 42.34
CA THR A 170 -16.89 -10.28 43.36
C THR A 170 -15.69 -9.49 43.89
N THR A 171 -14.48 -9.95 43.63
CA THR A 171 -13.24 -9.30 44.10
C THR A 171 -12.10 -9.55 43.11
N ALA A 172 -11.15 -8.62 43.05
CA ALA A 172 -9.90 -8.72 42.30
C ALA A 172 -8.73 -8.17 43.13
N SER A 173 -7.52 -8.60 42.85
CA SER A 173 -6.31 -8.26 43.60
C SER A 173 -5.19 -7.77 42.68
N ALA A 174 -4.16 -7.20 43.31
CA ALA A 174 -2.98 -6.72 42.56
C ALA A 174 -2.42 -7.78 41.59
N GLY A 175 -2.20 -7.39 40.34
CA GLY A 175 -1.74 -8.26 39.27
C GLY A 175 -2.85 -8.78 38.33
N ASP A 176 -4.12 -8.73 38.75
CA ASP A 176 -5.25 -9.21 37.96
C ASP A 176 -5.56 -8.27 36.77
N ALA A 177 -5.87 -8.88 35.62
CA ALA A 177 -6.51 -8.19 34.52
C ALA A 177 -8.02 -8.11 34.76
N VAL A 178 -8.60 -6.93 34.67
CA VAL A 178 -9.98 -6.66 35.06
C VAL A 178 -10.76 -5.92 33.99
N GLN A 179 -12.07 -6.21 33.95
CA GLN A 179 -13.07 -5.39 33.27
C GLN A 179 -14.09 -4.95 34.33
N ILE A 180 -14.32 -3.65 34.44
CA ILE A 180 -15.08 -3.03 35.53
C ILE A 180 -16.23 -2.25 34.93
N LEU A 181 -17.43 -2.45 35.44
CA LEU A 181 -18.61 -1.63 35.18
C LEU A 181 -18.85 -0.69 36.36
N LEU A 182 -19.08 0.58 36.05
CA LEU A 182 -19.34 1.63 37.04
C LEU A 182 -20.75 2.18 36.85
N ASP A 183 -21.38 2.65 37.95
CA ASP A 183 -22.69 3.34 37.91
C ASP A 183 -22.61 4.68 37.18
N THR A 184 -21.51 5.40 37.37
CA THR A 184 -21.20 6.66 36.70
C THR A 184 -19.75 6.67 36.26
N THR A 185 -19.44 7.39 35.16
CA THR A 185 -18.07 7.43 34.65
C THR A 185 -17.75 8.74 33.94
N PRO A 186 -16.51 9.28 34.13
CA PRO A 186 -16.01 10.37 33.30
C PRO A 186 -15.28 9.85 32.04
N PHE A 187 -15.06 8.53 31.92
CA PHE A 187 -14.35 7.93 30.79
C PHE A 187 -15.24 7.84 29.56
N TYR A 188 -14.79 8.35 28.44
CA TYR A 188 -15.42 8.14 27.15
C TYR A 188 -15.21 6.68 26.71
N GLY A 189 -16.28 6.00 26.39
CA GLY A 189 -16.24 4.65 25.80
C GLY A 189 -16.13 4.72 24.29
N GLU A 190 -15.27 3.89 23.70
CA GLU A 190 -15.04 3.81 22.26
C GLU A 190 -16.35 3.82 21.48
N GLY A 191 -16.46 4.76 20.53
CA GLY A 191 -17.65 4.93 19.71
C GLY A 191 -17.51 6.08 18.72
N GLY A 192 -18.27 6.05 17.63
CA GLY A 192 -18.22 7.08 16.60
C GLY A 192 -16.83 7.29 15.96
N GLY A 193 -15.99 6.26 15.96
CA GLY A 193 -14.62 6.32 15.46
C GLY A 193 -13.59 6.88 16.45
N GLN A 194 -14.01 7.40 17.62
CA GLN A 194 -13.10 7.86 18.68
C GLN A 194 -12.77 6.71 19.62
N VAL A 195 -11.47 6.51 19.90
CA VAL A 195 -10.98 5.55 20.89
C VAL A 195 -11.47 5.87 22.30
N GLY A 196 -11.61 4.84 23.13
CA GLY A 196 -11.95 4.98 24.55
C GLY A 196 -10.81 5.60 25.34
N ASP A 197 -11.16 6.29 26.41
CA ASP A 197 -10.20 6.95 27.30
C ASP A 197 -9.29 5.99 28.04
N ARG A 198 -8.21 6.54 28.54
CA ARG A 198 -7.27 5.92 29.50
C ARG A 198 -7.26 6.70 30.79
N GLY A 199 -6.81 6.06 31.86
CA GLY A 199 -6.68 6.72 33.16
C GLY A 199 -6.54 5.75 34.32
N VAL A 200 -7.06 6.14 35.49
CA VAL A 200 -6.86 5.40 36.73
C VAL A 200 -8.15 5.37 37.54
N LEU A 201 -8.47 4.21 38.14
CA LEU A 201 -9.40 4.15 39.28
C LEU A 201 -8.56 4.07 40.55
N SER A 202 -8.89 4.87 41.54
CA SER A 202 -8.17 4.91 42.81
C SER A 202 -9.09 4.84 44.05
N GLY A 203 -8.63 4.23 45.09
CA GLY A 203 -9.21 4.19 46.45
C GLY A 203 -8.10 4.33 47.48
N ASP A 204 -8.41 4.13 48.80
CA ASP A 204 -7.45 4.35 49.89
C ASP A 204 -6.11 3.63 49.70
N ASP A 205 -6.13 2.36 49.29
CA ASP A 205 -4.92 1.58 48.95
C ASP A 205 -5.02 0.89 47.60
N LEU A 206 -5.94 1.35 46.73
CA LEU A 206 -6.24 0.78 45.44
C LEU A 206 -5.71 1.68 44.33
N ILE A 207 -5.06 1.07 43.34
CA ILE A 207 -4.73 1.68 42.03
C ILE A 207 -5.05 0.66 40.96
N VAL A 208 -5.92 1.04 40.00
CA VAL A 208 -6.23 0.29 38.79
C VAL A 208 -5.90 1.15 37.60
N THR A 209 -4.98 0.70 36.76
CA THR A 209 -4.68 1.36 35.48
C THR A 209 -5.71 0.95 34.44
N ILE A 210 -6.46 1.90 33.89
CA ILE A 210 -7.41 1.70 32.78
C ILE A 210 -6.69 1.98 31.47
N VAL A 211 -6.65 0.97 30.59
CA VAL A 211 -5.96 1.03 29.30
C VAL A 211 -6.91 1.26 28.13
N SER A 212 -8.19 0.90 28.29
CA SER A 212 -9.24 1.16 27.29
C SER A 212 -10.61 1.15 27.95
N VAL A 213 -11.56 1.87 27.31
CA VAL A 213 -12.97 1.84 27.70
C VAL A 213 -13.79 1.62 26.44
N SER A 214 -14.65 0.61 26.45
CA SER A 214 -15.59 0.30 25.37
C SER A 214 -17.03 0.45 25.83
N ARG A 215 -17.99 0.41 24.89
CA ARG A 215 -19.41 0.38 25.21
C ARG A 215 -20.01 -0.96 24.84
N SER A 216 -20.76 -1.54 25.78
CA SER A 216 -21.63 -2.68 25.52
C SER A 216 -23.04 -2.27 25.89
N ARG A 217 -23.90 -2.09 24.88
CA ARG A 217 -25.25 -1.50 25.06
C ARG A 217 -25.17 -0.11 25.73
N ASP A 218 -25.78 0.04 26.91
CA ASP A 218 -25.82 1.29 27.67
C ASP A 218 -24.84 1.34 28.84
N VAL A 219 -23.90 0.38 28.94
CA VAL A 219 -22.86 0.34 29.98
C VAL A 219 -21.47 0.57 29.40
N PHE A 220 -20.60 1.14 30.23
CA PHE A 220 -19.20 1.41 29.90
C PHE A 220 -18.31 0.36 30.58
N VAL A 221 -17.52 -0.34 29.78
CA VAL A 221 -16.61 -1.40 30.19
C VAL A 221 -15.20 -0.85 30.29
N HIS A 222 -14.70 -0.70 31.53
CA HIS A 222 -13.35 -0.19 31.80
C HIS A 222 -12.39 -1.38 31.90
N ALA A 223 -11.54 -1.60 30.89
CA ALA A 223 -10.55 -2.66 30.86
C ALA A 223 -9.20 -2.15 31.37
N GLY A 224 -8.60 -2.93 32.28
CA GLY A 224 -7.35 -2.51 32.90
C GLY A 224 -6.70 -3.58 33.76
N ARG A 225 -5.80 -3.14 34.64
CA ARG A 225 -5.06 -3.99 35.54
C ARG A 225 -5.00 -3.38 36.93
N ILE A 226 -5.13 -4.21 37.97
CA ILE A 226 -4.90 -3.76 39.33
C ILE A 226 -3.40 -3.72 39.60
N GLU A 227 -2.87 -2.52 39.80
CA GLU A 227 -1.46 -2.30 40.12
C GLU A 227 -1.18 -2.50 41.59
N ARG A 228 -2.15 -2.10 42.45
CA ARG A 228 -2.04 -2.18 43.89
C ARG A 228 -3.40 -2.34 44.56
N GLY A 229 -3.43 -3.07 45.68
CA GLY A 229 -4.60 -3.22 46.52
C GLY A 229 -5.57 -4.28 46.07
N ARG A 230 -6.81 -4.15 46.52
CA ARG A 230 -7.92 -5.06 46.23
C ARG A 230 -9.16 -4.23 45.84
N LEU A 231 -9.88 -4.70 44.86
CA LEU A 231 -11.16 -4.13 44.41
C LEU A 231 -12.27 -5.14 44.70
N ALA A 232 -13.40 -4.66 45.20
CA ALA A 232 -14.58 -5.48 45.41
C ALA A 232 -15.83 -4.86 44.77
N LEU A 233 -16.82 -5.70 44.51
CA LEU A 233 -18.14 -5.30 44.10
C LEU A 233 -18.76 -4.37 45.14
N GLY A 234 -19.32 -3.23 44.71
CA GLY A 234 -19.90 -2.21 45.59
C GLY A 234 -18.89 -1.19 46.15
N ASP A 235 -17.60 -1.36 45.91
CA ASP A 235 -16.61 -0.36 46.32
C ASP A 235 -16.82 0.98 45.62
N THR A 236 -16.55 2.05 46.37
CA THR A 236 -16.49 3.40 45.79
C THR A 236 -15.05 3.73 45.42
N VAL A 237 -14.85 4.10 44.15
CA VAL A 237 -13.55 4.47 43.62
C VAL A 237 -13.61 5.87 43.04
N THR A 238 -12.50 6.57 42.98
CA THR A 238 -12.34 7.80 42.19
C THR A 238 -11.88 7.44 40.80
N ALA A 239 -12.75 7.64 39.82
CA ALA A 239 -12.49 7.43 38.40
C ALA A 239 -11.87 8.70 37.81
N ARG A 240 -10.62 8.62 37.32
CA ARG A 240 -9.87 9.76 36.79
C ARG A 240 -9.35 9.45 35.40
N VAL A 241 -9.79 10.23 34.42
CA VAL A 241 -9.32 10.18 33.03
C VAL A 241 -7.93 10.80 32.94
N ASP A 242 -7.06 10.25 32.09
CA ASP A 242 -5.79 10.89 31.72
C ASP A 242 -6.07 12.16 30.90
N PRO A 243 -5.81 13.35 31.46
CA PRO A 243 -6.17 14.60 30.81
C PRO A 243 -5.33 14.87 29.55
N ALA A 244 -4.12 14.32 29.45
CA ALA A 244 -3.27 14.49 28.28
C ALA A 244 -3.78 13.63 27.11
N CYS A 245 -4.18 12.39 27.35
CA CYS A 245 -4.80 11.52 26.35
C CYS A 245 -6.15 12.11 25.88
N ARG A 246 -7.02 12.52 26.81
CA ARG A 246 -8.33 13.14 26.49
C ARG A 246 -8.16 14.37 25.62
N ARG A 247 -7.26 15.29 25.97
CA ARG A 247 -7.02 16.51 25.20
C ARG A 247 -6.57 16.22 23.77
N ARG A 248 -5.69 15.22 23.60
CA ARG A 248 -5.25 14.79 22.27
C ARG A 248 -6.38 14.19 21.45
N ALA A 249 -7.23 13.35 22.05
CA ALA A 249 -8.42 12.81 21.39
C ALA A 249 -9.39 13.92 20.98
N GLN A 250 -9.67 14.87 21.88
CA GLN A 250 -10.52 16.04 21.60
C GLN A 250 -9.99 16.87 20.42
N ALA A 251 -8.68 17.15 20.41
CA ALA A 251 -8.03 17.90 19.33
C ALA A 251 -8.14 17.18 17.99
N ASN A 252 -7.82 15.89 17.96
CA ASN A 252 -7.94 15.07 16.75
C ASN A 252 -9.40 14.94 16.29
N HIS A 253 -10.37 14.83 17.20
CA HIS A 253 -11.77 14.70 16.83
C HIS A 253 -12.31 16.01 16.21
N THR A 254 -12.04 17.13 16.84
CA THR A 254 -12.44 18.42 16.29
C THR A 254 -11.73 18.70 14.96
N ALA A 255 -10.43 18.35 14.84
CA ALA A 255 -9.69 18.45 13.58
C ALA A 255 -10.31 17.57 12.47
N THR A 256 -10.93 16.42 12.83
CA THR A 256 -11.63 15.57 11.85
C THR A 256 -12.87 16.27 11.27
N HIS A 257 -13.65 16.98 12.09
CA HIS A 257 -14.77 17.80 11.63
C HIS A 257 -14.31 18.94 10.71
N LEU A 258 -13.22 19.65 11.11
CA LEU A 258 -12.63 20.69 10.26
C LEU A 258 -12.12 20.11 8.93
N LEU A 259 -11.53 18.90 8.95
CA LEU A 259 -11.06 18.21 7.74
C LEU A 259 -12.22 17.89 6.80
N GLN A 260 -13.35 17.39 7.31
CA GLN A 260 -14.53 17.14 6.49
C GLN A 260 -15.06 18.43 5.86
N ALA A 261 -15.14 19.52 6.63
CA ALA A 261 -15.58 20.82 6.12
C ALA A 261 -14.63 21.36 5.04
N ALA A 262 -13.32 21.27 5.25
CA ALA A 262 -12.31 21.70 4.28
C ALA A 262 -12.34 20.87 2.99
N LEU A 263 -12.51 19.55 3.09
CA LEU A 263 -12.67 18.67 1.93
C LEU A 263 -13.91 19.04 1.11
N LYS A 264 -15.05 19.33 1.76
CA LYS A 264 -16.26 19.79 1.07
C LYS A 264 -16.06 21.14 0.36
N GLN A 265 -15.28 22.03 0.95
CA GLN A 265 -15.03 23.36 0.38
C GLN A 265 -14.01 23.33 -0.76
N VAL A 266 -12.94 22.55 -0.65
CA VAL A 266 -11.80 22.56 -1.58
C VAL A 266 -11.94 21.55 -2.70
N VAL A 267 -12.54 20.37 -2.41
CA VAL A 267 -12.56 19.24 -3.36
C VAL A 267 -13.95 19.06 -3.97
N ASP A 268 -14.96 18.75 -3.15
CA ASP A 268 -16.33 18.51 -3.64
C ASP A 268 -17.34 18.66 -2.47
N PRO A 269 -18.37 19.53 -2.59
CA PRO A 269 -19.41 19.68 -1.58
C PRO A 269 -20.17 18.39 -1.25
N GLY A 270 -20.18 17.41 -2.15
CA GLY A 270 -20.82 16.10 -1.98
C GLY A 270 -20.01 15.10 -1.17
N ILE A 271 -18.81 15.45 -0.71
CA ILE A 271 -17.99 14.53 0.11
C ILE A 271 -18.71 14.16 1.39
N GLY A 272 -18.86 12.85 1.61
CA GLY A 272 -19.38 12.26 2.83
C GLY A 272 -18.37 11.30 3.44
N GLN A 273 -18.45 11.16 4.77
CA GLN A 273 -17.63 10.22 5.52
C GLN A 273 -17.98 8.76 5.13
N ALA A 274 -16.98 7.94 4.92
CA ALA A 274 -17.07 6.48 4.76
C ALA A 274 -16.59 5.75 6.03
N GLY A 275 -15.74 6.37 6.82
CA GLY A 275 -15.21 5.87 8.09
C GLY A 275 -14.28 6.88 8.75
N SER A 276 -14.02 6.71 10.03
CA SER A 276 -13.05 7.53 10.77
C SER A 276 -12.37 6.73 11.88
N LEU A 277 -11.20 7.18 12.26
CA LEU A 277 -10.50 6.78 13.48
C LEU A 277 -9.91 8.04 14.12
N VAL A 278 -10.27 8.28 15.36
CA VAL A 278 -9.74 9.38 16.18
C VAL A 278 -9.00 8.74 17.35
N ASP A 279 -7.67 8.75 17.29
CA ASP A 279 -6.78 8.24 18.31
C ASP A 279 -6.08 9.40 19.04
N PHE A 280 -5.29 9.12 20.06
CA PHE A 280 -4.55 10.13 20.82
C PHE A 280 -3.45 10.78 19.97
N ASP A 281 -2.81 10.03 19.09
CA ASP A 281 -1.62 10.48 18.36
C ASP A 281 -1.88 10.81 16.88
N ARG A 282 -3.03 10.40 16.34
CA ARG A 282 -3.40 10.58 14.93
C ARG A 282 -4.90 10.56 14.73
N LEU A 283 -5.31 11.03 13.57
CA LEU A 283 -6.65 10.80 13.05
C LEU A 283 -6.58 10.18 11.65
N ARG A 284 -7.63 9.47 11.29
CA ARG A 284 -7.84 8.91 9.97
C ARG A 284 -9.25 9.22 9.51
N PHE A 285 -9.39 9.71 8.32
CA PHE A 285 -10.67 10.04 7.71
C PHE A 285 -10.81 9.39 6.35
N ASP A 286 -11.75 8.46 6.23
CA ASP A 286 -12.12 7.77 5.01
C ASP A 286 -13.36 8.46 4.43
N PHE A 287 -13.33 8.81 3.14
CA PHE A 287 -14.39 9.59 2.52
C PHE A 287 -14.65 9.18 1.08
N HIS A 288 -15.88 9.41 0.64
CA HIS A 288 -16.28 9.13 -0.74
C HIS A 288 -15.69 10.17 -1.67
N CYS A 289 -14.76 9.76 -2.52
CA CYS A 289 -14.16 10.58 -3.56
C CYS A 289 -13.58 9.69 -4.66
N ALA A 290 -13.97 9.93 -5.89
CA ALA A 290 -13.56 9.09 -7.02
C ALA A 290 -12.15 9.39 -7.53
N LYS A 291 -11.61 10.58 -7.26
CA LYS A 291 -10.30 11.02 -7.71
C LYS A 291 -9.36 11.20 -6.51
N ALA A 292 -8.07 11.03 -6.74
CA ALA A 292 -7.05 11.41 -5.75
C ALA A 292 -7.13 12.92 -5.49
N VAL A 293 -6.98 13.31 -4.22
CA VAL A 293 -6.82 14.72 -3.86
C VAL A 293 -5.43 15.17 -4.32
N THR A 294 -5.37 16.27 -5.06
CA THR A 294 -4.10 16.75 -5.60
C THR A 294 -3.21 17.35 -4.50
N ALA A 295 -1.89 17.40 -4.74
CA ALA A 295 -0.96 18.00 -3.80
C ALA A 295 -1.34 19.45 -3.44
N ASP A 296 -1.77 20.25 -4.44
CA ASP A 296 -2.19 21.63 -4.23
C ASP A 296 -3.46 21.72 -3.39
N GLN A 297 -4.43 20.80 -3.59
CA GLN A 297 -5.64 20.71 -2.77
C GLN A 297 -5.31 20.31 -1.33
N LEU A 298 -4.39 19.37 -1.12
CA LEU A 298 -3.93 19.01 0.23
C LEU A 298 -3.30 20.20 0.97
N VAL A 299 -2.49 20.99 0.28
CA VAL A 299 -1.91 22.23 0.85
C VAL A 299 -3.01 23.25 1.18
N GLN A 300 -4.00 23.42 0.31
CA GLN A 300 -5.13 24.33 0.57
C GLN A 300 -5.98 23.88 1.75
N ILE A 301 -6.29 22.57 1.86
CA ILE A 301 -7.04 22.00 2.97
C ILE A 301 -6.30 22.23 4.30
N GLU A 302 -5.00 21.94 4.32
CA GLU A 302 -4.17 22.13 5.50
C GLU A 302 -4.09 23.60 5.93
N ALA A 303 -3.92 24.51 4.97
CA ALA A 303 -3.90 25.95 5.23
C ALA A 303 -5.24 26.44 5.77
N LEU A 304 -6.37 25.97 5.22
CA LEU A 304 -7.71 26.35 5.63
C LEU A 304 -7.99 25.90 7.06
N ILE A 305 -7.68 24.64 7.40
CA ILE A 305 -7.87 24.11 8.75
C ILE A 305 -7.03 24.89 9.77
N ASN A 306 -5.75 25.14 9.48
CA ASN A 306 -4.90 25.91 10.36
C ASN A 306 -5.35 27.38 10.45
N GLY A 307 -5.99 27.92 9.40
CA GLY A 307 -6.66 29.22 9.45
C GLY A 307 -7.78 29.24 10.49
N TRP A 308 -8.72 28.28 10.44
CA TRP A 308 -9.81 28.16 11.43
C TRP A 308 -9.32 27.89 12.85
N ILE A 309 -8.20 27.17 13.00
CA ILE A 309 -7.54 27.00 14.30
C ILE A 309 -7.03 28.35 14.84
N ALA A 310 -6.40 29.16 13.99
CA ALA A 310 -5.87 30.48 14.37
C ALA A 310 -6.96 31.51 14.62
N GLU A 311 -8.11 31.40 13.96
CA GLU A 311 -9.30 32.24 14.17
C GLU A 311 -9.99 31.99 15.53
N ALA A 312 -9.67 30.87 16.20
CA ALA A 312 -10.11 30.56 17.55
C ALA A 312 -11.65 30.50 17.70
N HIS A 313 -12.33 29.77 16.82
CA HIS A 313 -13.79 29.58 16.90
C HIS A 313 -14.18 28.82 18.18
N GLY A 314 -15.14 29.37 18.95
CA GLY A 314 -15.78 28.65 20.05
C GLY A 314 -16.72 27.59 19.52
N LEU A 315 -16.69 26.39 20.13
CA LEU A 315 -17.63 25.33 19.77
C LEU A 315 -18.92 25.46 20.56
N GLU A 316 -20.06 25.32 19.88
CA GLU A 316 -21.39 25.25 20.50
C GLU A 316 -21.88 23.80 20.49
N VAL A 317 -22.26 23.29 21.66
CA VAL A 317 -22.77 21.92 21.81
C VAL A 317 -24.19 21.99 22.38
N GLN A 318 -25.13 21.39 21.65
CA GLN A 318 -26.56 21.42 22.02
C GLN A 318 -27.18 20.03 21.81
N GLU A 319 -28.15 19.69 22.66
CA GLU A 319 -29.03 18.55 22.45
C GLU A 319 -30.37 19.06 21.88
N MET A 320 -30.81 18.46 20.79
CA MET A 320 -32.05 18.82 20.12
C MET A 320 -32.70 17.64 19.42
N ALA A 321 -33.99 17.80 19.03
CA ALA A 321 -34.66 16.79 18.24
C ALA A 321 -33.94 16.60 16.88
N ILE A 322 -33.84 15.35 16.40
CA ILE A 322 -33.14 15.00 15.15
C ILE A 322 -33.63 15.79 13.93
N ASP A 323 -34.96 16.03 13.86
CA ASP A 323 -35.55 16.79 12.76
C ASP A 323 -35.16 18.28 12.81
N GLN A 324 -35.01 18.84 14.01
CA GLN A 324 -34.51 20.21 14.20
C GLN A 324 -33.03 20.31 13.80
N ALA A 325 -32.22 19.34 14.20
CA ALA A 325 -30.81 19.29 13.82
C ALA A 325 -30.62 19.22 12.30
N LYS A 326 -31.40 18.37 11.62
CA LYS A 326 -31.39 18.28 10.15
C LYS A 326 -31.88 19.57 9.48
N ALA A 327 -32.93 20.20 10.01
CA ALA A 327 -33.44 21.47 9.50
C ALA A 327 -32.42 22.61 9.67
N ALA A 328 -31.61 22.59 10.73
CA ALA A 328 -30.50 23.52 10.96
C ALA A 328 -29.28 23.24 10.04
N GLY A 329 -29.27 22.15 9.29
CA GLY A 329 -28.16 21.78 8.37
C GLY A 329 -27.09 20.88 8.97
N ALA A 330 -27.35 20.28 10.15
CA ALA A 330 -26.41 19.37 10.76
C ALA A 330 -26.15 18.13 9.88
N VAL A 331 -24.90 17.80 9.67
CA VAL A 331 -24.47 16.63 8.91
C VAL A 331 -24.64 15.39 9.79
N ALA A 332 -25.37 14.39 9.27
CA ALA A 332 -25.53 13.09 9.87
C ALA A 332 -24.70 12.05 9.10
N MET A 333 -24.09 11.09 9.79
CA MET A 333 -23.39 9.97 9.14
C MET A 333 -24.40 9.05 8.46
N PHE A 334 -24.06 8.59 7.27
CA PHE A 334 -24.94 7.74 6.48
C PHE A 334 -25.00 6.32 7.09
N GLY A 335 -26.23 5.83 7.35
CA GLY A 335 -26.43 4.45 7.84
C GLY A 335 -26.43 4.28 9.36
N GLU A 336 -26.16 5.31 10.15
CA GLU A 336 -26.31 5.26 11.60
C GLU A 336 -27.78 5.45 12.02
N LYS A 337 -28.15 4.74 13.10
CA LYS A 337 -29.45 4.91 13.75
C LYS A 337 -29.30 5.92 14.87
N TYR A 338 -29.96 7.04 14.74
CA TYR A 338 -29.96 8.09 15.75
C TYR A 338 -31.21 7.98 16.65
N ALA A 339 -31.07 8.38 17.90
CA ALA A 339 -32.21 8.57 18.81
C ALA A 339 -33.04 9.82 18.40
N ASP A 340 -34.23 9.96 19.00
CA ASP A 340 -35.12 11.11 18.76
C ASP A 340 -34.46 12.44 19.17
N VAL A 341 -33.58 12.40 20.19
CA VAL A 341 -32.76 13.53 20.64
C VAL A 341 -31.32 13.24 20.35
N VAL A 342 -30.62 14.16 19.70
CA VAL A 342 -29.24 14.04 19.22
C VAL A 342 -28.38 15.18 19.75
N ARG A 343 -27.10 14.88 20.00
CA ARG A 343 -26.10 15.87 20.34
C ARG A 343 -25.51 16.45 19.06
N VAL A 344 -25.57 17.77 18.92
CA VAL A 344 -25.03 18.55 17.80
C VAL A 344 -23.79 19.27 18.28
N VAL A 345 -22.71 19.15 17.53
CA VAL A 345 -21.46 19.91 17.71
C VAL A 345 -21.35 20.87 16.54
N ASP A 346 -21.36 22.16 16.86
CA ASP A 346 -21.30 23.26 15.90
C ASP A 346 -19.99 24.05 16.07
N VAL A 347 -19.27 24.21 14.97
CA VAL A 347 -18.20 25.20 14.82
C VAL A 347 -18.78 26.30 13.93
N PRO A 348 -19.32 27.41 14.51
CA PRO A 348 -20.12 28.39 13.79
C PRO A 348 -19.46 28.90 12.51
N GLY A 349 -20.16 28.77 11.39
CA GLY A 349 -19.66 29.16 10.07
C GLY A 349 -18.70 28.18 9.39
N VAL A 350 -18.35 27.05 10.03
CA VAL A 350 -17.42 26.06 9.52
C VAL A 350 -18.06 24.68 9.38
N SER A 351 -18.56 24.10 10.48
CA SER A 351 -19.08 22.71 10.49
C SER A 351 -20.15 22.56 11.57
N MET A 352 -21.23 21.85 11.24
CA MET A 352 -22.27 21.45 12.20
C MET A 352 -22.55 19.96 11.99
N GLU A 353 -22.34 19.12 13.02
CA GLU A 353 -22.42 17.66 12.88
C GLU A 353 -23.11 16.99 14.06
N LEU A 354 -23.82 15.87 13.80
CA LEU A 354 -24.33 15.00 14.85
C LEU A 354 -23.17 14.19 15.41
N CYS A 355 -22.74 14.47 16.63
CA CYS A 355 -21.56 13.84 17.21
C CYS A 355 -21.66 13.64 18.73
N GLY A 356 -21.49 12.37 19.16
CA GLY A 356 -21.40 11.99 20.58
C GLY A 356 -19.97 11.96 21.13
N GLY A 357 -18.96 12.34 20.34
CA GLY A 357 -17.57 12.35 20.77
C GLY A 357 -17.18 13.49 21.69
N THR A 358 -15.94 13.50 22.15
CA THR A 358 -15.40 14.59 22.95
C THR A 358 -14.66 15.59 22.08
N HIS A 359 -14.85 16.88 22.31
CA HIS A 359 -14.32 17.97 21.52
C HIS A 359 -13.60 19.00 22.39
N VAL A 360 -12.75 19.82 21.76
CA VAL A 360 -12.19 21.02 22.39
C VAL A 360 -13.30 22.07 22.58
N ALA A 361 -13.12 23.00 23.50
CA ALA A 361 -14.07 24.12 23.67
C ALA A 361 -13.82 25.22 22.61
N ASN A 362 -12.63 25.33 22.10
CA ASN A 362 -12.23 26.32 21.11
C ASN A 362 -11.23 25.70 20.11
N THR A 363 -11.35 26.03 18.82
CA THR A 363 -10.47 25.47 17.78
C THR A 363 -8.98 25.76 18.04
N ALA A 364 -8.63 26.86 18.69
CA ALA A 364 -7.25 27.17 19.09
C ALA A 364 -6.61 26.11 19.98
N GLU A 365 -7.40 25.33 20.73
CA GLU A 365 -6.90 24.24 21.59
C GLU A 365 -6.35 23.05 20.79
N ILE A 366 -6.68 22.95 19.50
CA ILE A 366 -6.09 21.96 18.58
C ILE A 366 -4.60 22.24 18.41
N GLY A 367 -4.19 23.51 18.36
CA GLY A 367 -2.82 23.97 18.16
C GLY A 367 -2.43 24.00 16.69
N LEU A 368 -1.98 22.87 16.13
CA LEU A 368 -1.64 22.73 14.71
C LEU A 368 -2.26 21.47 14.12
N PHE A 369 -2.45 21.49 12.81
CA PHE A 369 -2.91 20.34 12.03
C PHE A 369 -1.95 20.07 10.86
N LYS A 370 -1.66 18.80 10.61
CA LYS A 370 -0.80 18.36 9.50
C LYS A 370 -1.33 17.10 8.83
N ILE A 371 -1.51 17.13 7.53
CA ILE A 371 -1.79 15.94 6.73
C ILE A 371 -0.48 15.15 6.56
N VAL A 372 -0.51 13.86 6.89
CA VAL A 372 0.62 12.94 6.82
C VAL A 372 0.60 12.15 5.51
N ALA A 373 -0.58 11.66 5.12
CA ALA A 373 -0.74 10.86 3.91
C ALA A 373 -2.15 11.00 3.31
N GLU A 374 -2.25 10.79 2.01
CA GLU A 374 -3.49 10.60 1.27
C GLU A 374 -3.35 9.37 0.38
N SER A 375 -4.35 8.47 0.40
CA SER A 375 -4.30 7.21 -0.35
C SER A 375 -5.70 6.70 -0.73
N GLY A 376 -5.76 5.78 -1.71
CA GLY A 376 -6.99 5.03 -2.02
C GLY A 376 -7.11 3.80 -1.12
N VAL A 377 -8.30 3.54 -0.59
CA VAL A 377 -8.60 2.36 0.25
C VAL A 377 -9.44 1.35 -0.52
N ALA A 378 -10.43 1.84 -1.24
CA ALA A 378 -11.34 1.05 -2.07
C ALA A 378 -11.80 1.87 -3.27
N ALA A 379 -12.58 1.24 -4.14
CA ALA A 379 -13.19 1.91 -5.27
C ALA A 379 -14.06 3.09 -4.81
N GLY A 380 -13.69 4.32 -5.19
CA GLY A 380 -14.41 5.53 -4.80
C GLY A 380 -14.24 5.96 -3.34
N ILE A 381 -13.35 5.34 -2.57
CA ILE A 381 -13.05 5.70 -1.17
C ILE A 381 -11.59 6.11 -1.06
N ARG A 382 -11.37 7.31 -0.57
CA ARG A 382 -10.06 7.89 -0.28
C ARG A 382 -9.85 7.99 1.22
N ARG A 383 -8.62 7.98 1.66
CA ARG A 383 -8.20 8.09 3.06
C ARG A 383 -7.22 9.24 3.23
N ILE A 384 -7.46 10.08 4.21
CA ILE A 384 -6.47 11.01 4.74
C ILE A 384 -6.06 10.55 6.14
N GLU A 385 -4.76 10.49 6.37
CA GLU A 385 -4.16 10.36 7.69
C GLU A 385 -3.55 11.70 8.08
N ALA A 386 -3.83 12.15 9.30
CA ALA A 386 -3.35 13.43 9.79
C ALA A 386 -3.03 13.37 11.29
N VAL A 387 -2.29 14.36 11.75
CA VAL A 387 -1.93 14.57 13.16
C VAL A 387 -2.31 15.98 13.59
N ALA A 388 -2.67 16.13 14.87
CA ALA A 388 -2.99 17.43 15.46
C ALA A 388 -2.23 17.68 16.77
N GLY A 389 -2.11 18.92 17.16
CA GLY A 389 -1.50 19.33 18.41
C GLY A 389 -0.01 18.99 18.54
N ALA A 390 0.35 18.44 19.69
CA ALA A 390 1.75 18.09 20.00
C ALA A 390 2.35 17.05 19.02
N SER A 391 1.51 16.17 18.47
CA SER A 391 1.95 15.17 17.48
C SER A 391 2.47 15.79 16.19
N VAL A 392 1.99 16.98 15.81
CA VAL A 392 2.53 17.74 14.67
C VAL A 392 3.98 18.13 14.89
N LEU A 393 4.30 18.64 16.08
CA LEU A 393 5.68 19.01 16.41
C LEU A 393 6.60 17.79 16.39
N ALA A 394 6.16 16.67 16.94
CA ALA A 394 6.92 15.41 16.91
C ALA A 394 7.20 14.96 15.46
N TYR A 395 6.16 14.97 14.63
CA TYR A 395 6.26 14.63 13.20
C TYR A 395 7.25 15.55 12.45
N LEU A 396 7.16 16.86 12.67
CA LEU A 396 8.06 17.83 12.02
C LEU A 396 9.50 17.68 12.49
N ASN A 397 9.73 17.48 13.80
CA ASN A 397 11.07 17.27 14.36
C ASN A 397 11.74 16.01 13.80
N GLU A 398 10.99 14.93 13.60
CA GLU A 398 11.50 13.72 12.95
C GLU A 398 11.97 14.00 11.52
N ARG A 399 11.19 14.76 10.74
CA ARG A 399 11.54 15.13 9.37
C ARG A 399 12.75 16.09 9.34
N ASP A 400 12.79 17.07 10.23
CA ASP A 400 13.90 17.99 10.37
C ASP A 400 15.21 17.25 10.75
N ALA A 401 15.13 16.26 11.63
CA ALA A 401 16.28 15.43 11.98
C ALA A 401 16.84 14.67 10.77
N VAL A 402 15.97 14.10 9.91
CA VAL A 402 16.39 13.43 8.67
C VAL A 402 17.05 14.42 7.71
N VAL A 403 16.47 15.61 7.53
CA VAL A 403 17.03 16.66 6.66
C VAL A 403 18.40 17.09 7.17
N LYS A 404 18.57 17.31 8.48
CA LYS A 404 19.86 17.64 9.10
C LYS A 404 20.90 16.54 8.88
N GLN A 405 20.53 15.27 9.13
CA GLN A 405 21.44 14.14 8.88
C GLN A 405 21.90 14.06 7.43
N LEU A 406 21.02 14.31 6.46
CA LEU A 406 21.38 14.36 5.04
C LEU A 406 22.30 15.54 4.73
N GLY A 407 21.99 16.73 5.25
CA GLY A 407 22.82 17.92 5.11
C GLY A 407 24.23 17.69 5.64
N ASP A 408 24.36 17.15 6.85
CA ASP A 408 25.64 16.81 7.47
C ASP A 408 26.43 15.77 6.65
N ARG A 409 25.74 14.73 6.18
CA ARG A 409 26.36 13.65 5.41
C ARG A 409 26.88 14.12 4.05
N PHE A 410 26.13 14.97 3.38
CA PHE A 410 26.51 15.53 2.08
C PHE A 410 27.32 16.83 2.19
N LYS A 411 27.43 17.40 3.40
CA LYS A 411 28.11 18.69 3.70
C LYS A 411 27.52 19.83 2.87
N VAL A 412 26.21 19.92 2.81
CA VAL A 412 25.44 20.94 2.08
C VAL A 412 24.31 21.49 2.96
N GLN A 413 23.81 22.67 2.63
CA GLN A 413 22.62 23.22 3.27
C GLN A 413 21.35 22.42 2.89
N PRO A 414 20.31 22.41 3.73
CA PRO A 414 19.07 21.68 3.44
C PRO A 414 18.47 21.94 2.05
N ALA A 415 18.51 23.18 1.57
CA ALA A 415 18.00 23.56 0.26
C ALA A 415 18.79 22.95 -0.91
N GLU A 416 20.05 22.57 -0.69
CA GLU A 416 20.96 22.04 -1.71
C GLU A 416 20.97 20.50 -1.76
N ILE A 417 20.27 19.82 -0.83
CA ILE A 417 20.30 18.34 -0.73
C ILE A 417 19.81 17.69 -2.03
N VAL A 418 18.73 18.21 -2.62
CA VAL A 418 18.14 17.65 -3.84
C VAL A 418 19.14 17.76 -5.00
N ASP A 419 19.74 18.92 -5.19
CA ASP A 419 20.73 19.15 -6.26
C ASP A 419 21.97 18.28 -6.06
N ARG A 420 22.41 18.08 -4.81
CA ARG A 420 23.53 17.19 -4.51
C ARG A 420 23.22 15.73 -4.83
N VAL A 421 22.00 15.27 -4.56
CA VAL A 421 21.57 13.90 -4.92
C VAL A 421 21.55 13.72 -6.44
N VAL A 422 21.03 14.68 -7.18
CA VAL A 422 21.04 14.65 -8.66
C VAL A 422 22.47 14.62 -9.19
N ALA A 423 23.35 15.47 -8.68
CA ALA A 423 24.76 15.50 -9.07
C ALA A 423 25.47 14.17 -8.80
N LEU A 424 25.20 13.52 -7.66
CA LEU A 424 25.76 12.21 -7.33
C LEU A 424 25.25 11.10 -8.27
N GLN A 425 24.00 11.16 -8.69
CA GLN A 425 23.44 10.20 -9.66
C GLN A 425 24.13 10.35 -11.02
N GLU A 426 24.37 11.58 -11.47
CA GLU A 426 25.09 11.87 -12.72
C GLU A 426 26.56 11.43 -12.64
N GLU A 427 27.25 11.72 -11.53
CA GLU A 427 28.62 11.31 -11.28
C GLU A 427 28.76 9.78 -11.28
N LEU A 428 27.83 9.07 -10.61
CA LEU A 428 27.80 7.61 -10.60
C LEU A 428 27.63 7.03 -12.02
N LYS A 429 26.73 7.61 -12.80
CA LYS A 429 26.50 7.20 -14.20
C LYS A 429 27.74 7.45 -15.08
N ALA A 430 28.37 8.62 -14.92
CA ALA A 430 29.59 8.97 -15.65
C ALA A 430 30.75 8.04 -15.28
N THR A 431 30.95 7.79 -13.99
CA THR A 431 31.98 6.89 -13.46
C THR A 431 31.77 5.45 -13.94
N GLY A 432 30.52 4.96 -13.92
CA GLY A 432 30.19 3.65 -14.46
C GLY A 432 30.53 3.52 -15.96
N LYS A 433 30.25 4.56 -16.75
CA LYS A 433 30.61 4.60 -18.18
C LYS A 433 32.13 4.64 -18.39
N ALA A 434 32.84 5.44 -17.59
CA ALA A 434 34.30 5.53 -17.67
C ALA A 434 34.95 4.19 -17.27
N LEU A 435 34.44 3.52 -16.24
CA LEU A 435 34.91 2.21 -15.82
C LEU A 435 34.72 1.18 -16.94
N ALA A 436 33.55 1.11 -17.56
CA ALA A 436 33.27 0.19 -18.66
C ALA A 436 34.18 0.45 -19.87
N ALA A 437 34.47 1.72 -20.21
CA ALA A 437 35.42 2.07 -21.25
C ALA A 437 36.85 1.62 -20.91
N ALA A 438 37.31 1.88 -19.70
CA ALA A 438 38.66 1.45 -19.26
C ALA A 438 38.79 -0.09 -19.23
N GLN A 439 37.76 -0.80 -18.80
CA GLN A 439 37.74 -2.27 -18.85
C GLN A 439 37.82 -2.80 -20.30
N SER A 440 37.09 -2.12 -21.23
CA SER A 440 37.15 -2.48 -22.65
C SER A 440 38.53 -2.23 -23.25
N GLU A 441 39.17 -1.12 -22.96
CA GLU A 441 40.52 -0.79 -23.38
C GLU A 441 41.56 -1.81 -22.84
N LEU A 442 41.42 -2.15 -21.55
CA LEU A 442 42.27 -3.17 -20.92
C LEU A 442 42.10 -4.54 -21.59
N ALA A 443 40.86 -4.91 -21.92
CA ALA A 443 40.57 -6.15 -22.63
C ALA A 443 41.24 -6.22 -24.01
N VAL A 444 41.16 -5.13 -24.78
CA VAL A 444 41.83 -5.01 -26.09
C VAL A 444 43.35 -5.07 -25.95
N ALA A 445 43.90 -4.39 -24.96
CA ALA A 445 45.35 -4.41 -24.68
C ALA A 445 45.84 -5.82 -24.30
N LYS A 446 45.14 -6.54 -23.43
CA LYS A 446 45.43 -7.94 -23.08
C LYS A 446 45.30 -8.86 -24.28
N ALA A 447 44.28 -8.65 -25.13
CA ALA A 447 44.06 -9.43 -26.34
C ALA A 447 45.17 -9.23 -27.38
N GLY A 448 45.72 -8.02 -27.51
CA GLY A 448 46.82 -7.74 -28.46
C GLY A 448 48.03 -8.68 -28.30
N ALA A 449 48.34 -9.05 -27.05
CA ALA A 449 49.40 -10.03 -26.79
C ALA A 449 49.08 -11.47 -27.30
N LEU A 450 47.78 -11.78 -27.48
CA LEU A 450 47.35 -13.10 -27.96
C LEU A 450 47.48 -13.24 -29.48
N ALA A 451 47.54 -12.16 -30.22
CA ALA A 451 47.64 -12.21 -31.69
C ALA A 451 48.87 -13.02 -32.18
N SER A 452 50.00 -12.96 -31.43
CA SER A 452 51.20 -13.71 -31.73
C SER A 452 51.07 -15.23 -31.57
N LYS A 453 49.99 -15.71 -30.93
CA LYS A 453 49.69 -17.13 -30.76
C LYS A 453 48.80 -17.70 -31.86
N ALA A 454 48.44 -16.91 -32.85
CA ALA A 454 47.68 -17.36 -34.00
C ALA A 454 48.44 -18.42 -34.76
N GLN A 455 47.76 -19.49 -35.15
CA GLN A 455 48.32 -20.61 -35.91
C GLN A 455 47.82 -20.55 -37.35
N ALA A 456 48.69 -20.78 -38.33
CA ALA A 456 48.29 -20.91 -39.71
C ALA A 456 47.63 -22.28 -39.95
N VAL A 457 46.44 -22.29 -40.55
CA VAL A 457 45.68 -23.48 -40.92
C VAL A 457 45.26 -23.32 -42.37
N GLY A 458 45.98 -23.94 -43.31
CA GLY A 458 45.83 -23.63 -44.75
C GLY A 458 46.03 -22.13 -45.02
N ASP A 459 45.08 -21.51 -45.69
CA ASP A 459 45.06 -20.06 -45.97
C ASP A 459 44.49 -19.20 -44.85
N PHE A 460 44.15 -19.79 -43.69
CA PHE A 460 43.52 -19.14 -42.57
C PHE A 460 44.44 -18.92 -41.36
N GLN A 461 44.07 -17.98 -40.49
CA GLN A 461 44.73 -17.72 -39.20
C GLN A 461 43.76 -18.10 -38.08
N LEU A 462 44.06 -19.16 -37.31
CA LEU A 462 43.25 -19.62 -36.19
C LEU A 462 43.84 -19.15 -34.87
N LEU A 463 43.02 -18.48 -34.06
CA LEU A 463 43.35 -18.11 -32.69
C LEU A 463 42.24 -18.60 -31.74
N VAL A 464 42.59 -19.53 -30.83
CA VAL A 464 41.67 -20.00 -29.77
C VAL A 464 42.40 -19.89 -28.45
N GLU A 465 41.97 -18.91 -27.61
CA GLU A 465 42.70 -18.58 -26.38
C GLU A 465 41.76 -18.28 -25.22
N ARG A 466 42.29 -18.44 -24.01
CA ARG A 466 41.61 -18.05 -22.76
C ARG A 466 41.96 -16.61 -22.37
N LEU A 467 40.95 -15.83 -21.95
CA LEU A 467 41.08 -14.44 -21.54
C LEU A 467 40.16 -14.15 -20.32
N ASP A 468 40.68 -14.37 -19.12
CA ASP A 468 39.96 -14.17 -17.87
C ASP A 468 39.93 -12.69 -17.41
N GLY A 469 38.99 -12.34 -16.54
CA GLY A 469 38.83 -11.00 -15.96
C GLY A 469 38.33 -9.95 -16.95
N VAL A 470 37.55 -10.37 -17.95
CA VAL A 470 36.99 -9.54 -19.02
C VAL A 470 35.49 -9.83 -19.13
N ASP A 471 34.68 -8.78 -19.13
CA ASP A 471 33.23 -8.90 -19.31
C ASP A 471 32.85 -9.18 -20.77
N GLY A 472 31.57 -9.42 -21.03
CA GLY A 472 31.09 -9.78 -22.36
C GLY A 472 31.34 -8.72 -23.43
N ALA A 473 31.26 -7.44 -23.07
CA ALA A 473 31.49 -6.32 -23.99
C ALA A 473 32.98 -6.20 -24.32
N GLY A 474 33.82 -6.30 -23.31
CA GLY A 474 35.29 -6.34 -23.46
C GLY A 474 35.77 -7.53 -24.30
N MET A 475 35.20 -8.71 -24.08
CA MET A 475 35.49 -9.92 -24.88
C MET A 475 35.11 -9.73 -26.36
N GLN A 476 33.93 -9.12 -26.65
CA GLN A 476 33.56 -8.83 -28.03
C GLN A 476 34.52 -7.84 -28.67
N GLY A 477 34.88 -6.76 -27.98
CA GLY A 477 35.85 -5.76 -28.43
C GLY A 477 37.23 -6.37 -28.69
N ALA A 478 37.69 -7.23 -27.77
CA ALA A 478 38.94 -7.99 -27.89
C ALA A 478 38.95 -8.90 -29.13
N ALA A 479 37.88 -9.70 -29.31
CA ALA A 479 37.77 -10.60 -30.46
C ALA A 479 37.76 -9.86 -31.80
N GLN A 480 37.03 -8.73 -31.88
CA GLN A 480 37.01 -7.89 -33.07
C GLN A 480 38.37 -7.23 -33.37
N SER A 481 39.06 -6.76 -32.33
CA SER A 481 40.42 -6.21 -32.47
C SER A 481 41.41 -7.25 -33.02
N LEU A 482 41.34 -8.50 -32.49
CA LEU A 482 42.17 -9.61 -32.97
C LEU A 482 41.90 -9.96 -34.42
N VAL A 483 40.64 -10.00 -34.87
CA VAL A 483 40.30 -10.19 -36.29
C VAL A 483 40.84 -9.04 -37.13
N GLY A 484 40.75 -7.79 -36.65
CA GLY A 484 41.33 -6.63 -37.33
C GLY A 484 42.85 -6.70 -37.51
N GLN A 485 43.56 -7.27 -36.54
CA GLN A 485 45.03 -7.44 -36.58
C GLN A 485 45.45 -8.64 -37.48
N LEU A 486 44.70 -9.74 -37.41
CA LEU A 486 45.03 -10.98 -38.14
C LEU A 486 44.49 -10.99 -39.59
N GLY A 487 43.58 -10.07 -39.92
CA GLY A 487 43.03 -9.90 -41.26
C GLY A 487 41.76 -10.70 -41.57
N ASP A 488 41.32 -10.63 -42.83
CA ASP A 488 40.05 -11.23 -43.30
C ASP A 488 40.05 -12.78 -43.26
N ALA A 489 41.21 -13.41 -43.16
CA ALA A 489 41.36 -14.86 -43.02
C ALA A 489 41.34 -15.35 -41.56
N ALA A 490 41.06 -14.48 -40.59
CA ALA A 490 41.14 -14.80 -39.17
C ALA A 490 39.89 -15.51 -38.64
N ALA A 491 40.06 -16.61 -37.93
CA ALA A 491 39.08 -17.27 -37.08
C ALA A 491 39.52 -17.12 -35.63
N VAL A 492 38.83 -16.28 -34.87
CA VAL A 492 39.16 -15.98 -33.47
C VAL A 492 38.07 -16.52 -32.57
N VAL A 493 38.46 -17.31 -31.54
CA VAL A 493 37.60 -17.74 -30.45
C VAL A 493 38.31 -17.42 -29.14
N ILE A 494 37.68 -16.66 -28.30
CA ILE A 494 38.17 -16.39 -26.96
C ILE A 494 37.10 -16.74 -25.93
N GLY A 495 37.54 -17.33 -24.83
CA GLY A 495 36.68 -17.71 -23.71
C GLY A 495 37.34 -17.35 -22.39
N GLY A 496 36.56 -17.04 -21.39
CA GLY A 496 37.08 -16.69 -20.07
C GLY A 496 36.02 -16.57 -18.99
N LEU A 497 36.49 -16.41 -17.77
CA LEU A 497 35.68 -16.11 -16.60
C LEU A 497 35.69 -14.58 -16.40
N PRO A 498 34.54 -13.91 -16.39
CA PRO A 498 34.49 -12.47 -16.10
C PRO A 498 35.08 -12.11 -14.74
N ASP A 499 34.82 -12.98 -13.76
CA ASP A 499 35.46 -12.99 -12.45
C ASP A 499 36.21 -14.32 -12.31
N PRO A 500 37.57 -14.31 -12.18
CA PRO A 500 38.38 -15.53 -12.05
C PRO A 500 38.01 -16.40 -10.85
N ASP A 501 37.38 -15.80 -9.80
CA ASP A 501 36.96 -16.49 -8.59
C ASP A 501 35.55 -17.10 -8.73
N ASP A 502 34.77 -16.69 -9.75
CA ASP A 502 33.43 -17.23 -10.04
C ASP A 502 33.43 -18.26 -11.18
N GLN A 503 33.53 -19.54 -10.83
CA GLN A 503 33.45 -20.65 -11.79
C GLN A 503 32.06 -20.88 -12.37
N GLY A 504 31.02 -20.22 -11.86
CA GLY A 504 29.62 -20.35 -12.30
C GLY A 504 29.27 -19.51 -13.52
N LYS A 505 30.21 -18.69 -14.03
CA LYS A 505 29.93 -17.81 -15.17
C LYS A 505 31.06 -17.84 -16.20
N VAL A 506 30.76 -18.38 -17.38
CA VAL A 506 31.66 -18.43 -18.53
C VAL A 506 31.17 -17.51 -19.62
N ILE A 507 32.07 -16.80 -20.29
CA ILE A 507 31.80 -16.05 -21.51
C ILE A 507 32.66 -16.61 -22.63
N LEU A 508 32.02 -16.84 -23.77
CA LEU A 508 32.67 -17.32 -25.00
C LEU A 508 32.30 -16.34 -26.13
N VAL A 509 33.30 -15.95 -26.92
CA VAL A 509 33.09 -15.07 -28.09
C VAL A 509 33.82 -15.67 -29.29
N ALA A 510 33.12 -15.75 -30.41
CA ALA A 510 33.72 -16.09 -31.72
C ALA A 510 33.63 -14.88 -32.65
N ALA A 511 34.71 -14.53 -33.30
CA ALA A 511 34.77 -13.48 -34.32
C ALA A 511 35.50 -14.02 -35.56
N PHE A 512 34.85 -13.97 -36.72
CA PHE A 512 35.35 -14.54 -37.98
C PHE A 512 35.48 -13.44 -39.04
N GLY A 513 36.61 -13.46 -39.74
CA GLY A 513 36.90 -12.64 -40.90
C GLY A 513 36.10 -13.05 -42.13
N LYS A 514 36.10 -12.22 -43.16
CA LYS A 514 35.28 -12.43 -44.37
C LYS A 514 35.56 -13.73 -45.10
N ASN A 515 36.83 -14.15 -45.18
CA ASN A 515 37.23 -15.39 -45.86
C ASN A 515 36.75 -16.63 -45.11
N VAL A 516 36.77 -16.58 -43.77
CA VAL A 516 36.25 -17.67 -42.93
C VAL A 516 34.73 -17.82 -43.10
N ILE A 517 34.01 -16.71 -43.24
CA ILE A 517 32.57 -16.73 -43.50
C ILE A 517 32.29 -17.26 -44.93
N ALA A 518 33.10 -16.87 -45.90
CA ALA A 518 33.00 -17.38 -47.27
C ALA A 518 33.24 -18.91 -47.35
N ALA A 519 34.09 -19.45 -46.48
CA ALA A 519 34.30 -20.90 -46.24
C ALA A 519 33.15 -21.52 -45.40
N LYS A 520 31.96 -20.91 -45.39
CA LYS A 520 30.70 -21.35 -44.73
C LYS A 520 30.78 -21.53 -43.22
N GLN A 521 31.80 -20.99 -42.56
CA GLN A 521 31.89 -20.98 -41.12
C GLN A 521 31.16 -19.77 -40.56
N GLN A 522 30.25 -19.96 -39.60
CA GLN A 522 29.44 -18.90 -39.00
C GLN A 522 29.67 -18.86 -37.50
N ALA A 523 30.13 -17.73 -36.96
CA ALA A 523 30.41 -17.55 -35.55
C ALA A 523 29.19 -17.85 -34.65
N GLY A 524 27.98 -17.47 -35.08
CA GLY A 524 26.73 -17.68 -34.32
C GLY A 524 26.40 -19.15 -34.11
N THR A 525 26.47 -19.96 -35.17
CA THR A 525 26.20 -21.39 -35.10
C THR A 525 27.31 -22.11 -34.35
N PHE A 526 28.56 -21.75 -34.62
CA PHE A 526 29.74 -22.37 -34.04
C PHE A 526 29.79 -22.19 -32.51
N ILE A 527 29.68 -20.96 -32.02
CA ILE A 527 29.84 -20.67 -30.59
C ILE A 527 28.69 -21.29 -29.75
N GLY A 528 27.49 -21.42 -30.34
CA GLY A 528 26.36 -22.09 -29.68
C GLY A 528 26.60 -23.59 -29.42
N VAL A 529 27.37 -24.25 -30.29
CA VAL A 529 27.76 -25.66 -30.09
C VAL A 529 28.83 -25.77 -28.98
N ILE A 530 29.82 -24.92 -29.02
CA ILE A 530 30.92 -24.89 -28.03
C ILE A 530 30.38 -24.55 -26.62
N ALA A 531 29.47 -23.62 -26.51
CA ALA A 531 28.90 -23.19 -25.22
C ALA A 531 28.13 -24.29 -24.48
N LYS A 532 27.61 -25.30 -25.18
CA LYS A 532 26.92 -26.44 -24.55
C LYS A 532 27.87 -27.25 -23.66
N ILE A 533 29.19 -27.29 -23.98
CA ILE A 533 30.20 -27.97 -23.17
C ILE A 533 30.32 -27.34 -21.79
N CYS A 534 30.17 -26.02 -21.72
CA CYS A 534 30.13 -25.25 -20.45
C CYS A 534 28.72 -25.14 -19.86
N GLY A 535 27.78 -26.02 -20.25
CA GLY A 535 26.40 -25.99 -19.72
C GLY A 535 25.63 -24.75 -20.09
N GLY A 536 25.90 -24.15 -21.25
CA GLY A 536 25.33 -22.89 -21.67
C GLY A 536 24.83 -22.86 -23.11
N GLY A 537 24.68 -21.64 -23.63
CA GLY A 537 24.23 -21.41 -25.00
C GLY A 537 24.37 -19.96 -25.40
N GLY A 538 24.16 -19.69 -26.67
CA GLY A 538 24.24 -18.36 -27.24
C GLY A 538 24.23 -18.40 -28.75
N GLY A 539 24.56 -17.29 -29.39
CA GLY A 539 24.58 -17.14 -30.85
C GLY A 539 24.89 -15.71 -31.23
N GLY A 540 24.63 -15.38 -32.47
CA GLY A 540 24.91 -14.05 -32.98
C GLY A 540 24.93 -14.00 -34.49
N ARG A 541 25.63 -13.01 -35.00
CA ARG A 541 25.84 -12.82 -36.45
C ARG A 541 26.91 -13.76 -36.99
N PRO A 542 26.96 -13.99 -38.31
CA PRO A 542 28.01 -14.83 -38.92
C PRO A 542 29.44 -14.39 -38.61
N ASN A 543 29.66 -13.08 -38.44
CA ASN A 543 30.99 -12.51 -38.19
C ASN A 543 31.33 -12.31 -36.70
N LEU A 544 30.33 -12.27 -35.82
CA LEU A 544 30.53 -12.02 -34.37
C LEU A 544 29.40 -12.65 -33.59
N ALA A 545 29.73 -13.48 -32.63
CA ALA A 545 28.75 -14.10 -31.75
C ALA A 545 29.30 -14.30 -30.34
N GLN A 546 28.37 -14.28 -29.37
CA GLN A 546 28.67 -14.49 -27.97
C GLN A 546 27.78 -15.59 -27.39
N ALA A 547 28.33 -16.35 -26.48
CA ALA A 547 27.61 -17.35 -25.71
C ALA A 547 28.03 -17.29 -24.25
N GLY A 548 27.16 -17.75 -23.36
CA GLY A 548 27.41 -17.89 -21.93
C GLY A 548 27.42 -19.35 -21.51
N GLY A 549 28.11 -19.67 -20.41
CA GLY A 549 28.10 -20.97 -19.76
C GLY A 549 28.05 -20.86 -18.24
N ARG A 550 27.83 -21.98 -17.56
CA ARG A 550 27.72 -22.08 -16.10
C ARG A 550 28.77 -22.99 -15.46
N ASP A 551 29.66 -23.55 -16.25
CA ASP A 551 30.71 -24.49 -15.82
C ASP A 551 32.08 -23.98 -16.28
N GLY A 552 32.78 -23.28 -15.39
CA GLY A 552 34.14 -22.76 -15.64
C GLY A 552 35.19 -23.85 -15.71
N ALA A 553 34.99 -24.99 -15.05
CA ALA A 553 35.93 -26.10 -15.09
C ALA A 553 35.96 -26.76 -16.48
N ALA A 554 34.86 -26.69 -17.24
CA ALA A 554 34.77 -27.21 -18.59
C ALA A 554 35.33 -26.25 -19.66
N LEU A 555 35.73 -25.03 -19.31
CA LEU A 555 36.12 -23.97 -20.26
C LEU A 555 37.31 -24.36 -21.11
N ASP A 556 38.37 -24.90 -20.51
CA ASP A 556 39.58 -25.29 -21.25
C ASP A 556 39.28 -26.41 -22.25
N GLY A 557 38.45 -27.39 -21.86
CA GLY A 557 37.94 -28.42 -22.76
C GLY A 557 37.10 -27.89 -23.91
N ALA A 558 36.28 -26.85 -23.64
CA ALA A 558 35.49 -26.19 -24.67
C ALA A 558 36.37 -25.45 -25.70
N LEU A 559 37.43 -24.77 -25.24
CA LEU A 559 38.40 -24.11 -26.11
C LEU A 559 39.19 -25.11 -26.94
N ASP A 560 39.62 -26.24 -26.37
CA ASP A 560 40.30 -27.30 -27.11
C ASP A 560 39.41 -27.95 -28.17
N GLN A 561 38.12 -28.16 -27.84
CA GLN A 561 37.14 -28.62 -28.83
C GLN A 561 36.92 -27.58 -29.94
N ALA A 562 36.87 -26.30 -29.60
CA ALA A 562 36.77 -25.21 -30.57
C ALA A 562 37.97 -25.20 -31.53
N ARG A 563 39.18 -25.38 -30.99
CA ARG A 563 40.43 -25.47 -31.77
C ARG A 563 40.38 -26.65 -32.72
N THR A 564 40.01 -27.82 -32.23
CA THR A 564 39.95 -29.06 -33.03
C THR A 564 38.94 -28.97 -34.17
N GLN A 565 37.74 -28.45 -33.89
CA GLN A 565 36.69 -28.32 -34.89
C GLN A 565 37.03 -27.29 -35.98
N LEU A 566 37.62 -26.13 -35.60
CA LEU A 566 38.01 -25.11 -36.57
C LEU A 566 39.20 -25.57 -37.42
N ASN A 567 40.19 -26.26 -36.85
CA ASN A 567 41.27 -26.86 -37.62
C ASN A 567 40.74 -27.81 -38.72
N ALA A 568 39.88 -28.76 -38.32
CA ALA A 568 39.31 -29.71 -39.29
C ALA A 568 38.45 -29.06 -40.36
N ALA A 569 37.71 -28.00 -39.98
CA ALA A 569 36.83 -27.29 -40.91
C ALA A 569 37.57 -26.38 -41.89
N LEU A 570 38.72 -25.81 -41.48
CA LEU A 570 39.52 -24.88 -42.29
C LEU A 570 40.64 -25.57 -43.11
N GLU A 571 41.02 -26.83 -42.79
CA GLU A 571 41.93 -27.67 -43.59
C GLU A 571 41.22 -28.34 -44.77
N SER A 572 39.87 -28.47 -44.71
CA SER A 572 39.09 -29.25 -45.67
C SER A 572 38.57 -28.44 -46.88
N ASP A 573 38.77 -27.13 -46.89
CA ASP A 573 38.48 -26.20 -47.97
C ASP A 573 39.79 -25.73 -48.65
#